data_445fe46ae83367503af3497316961beb
#
_entry.id   445fe46ae83367503af3497316961beb
#
_cell.length_a   1.000
_cell.length_b   1.000
_cell.length_c   1.000
_cell.angle_alpha   90.00
_cell.angle_beta   90.00
_cell.angle_gamma   90.00
#
_symmetry.space_group_name_H-M   'P 1'
#
loop_
_entity.id
_entity.type
_entity.pdbx_description
1 polymer ?
#
loop_
_entity_poly.entity_id
_entity_poly.type
_entity_poly.pdbx_seq_one_letter_code
_entity_poly.pdbx_strand_id
1 'polypeptide(L)'
;MLYIDTSVLLVYTLTQATEKNRYLDTERFFAKIIGGSLSAATSFYALHEVYIFALNNAPDFPTGAAFGKAALEKVFTLPLQILPLLSRVERTRHAGKFTALRDSSDIPHAIAAVVYGCEAIVAYDDHFKAISHQIPYKSPGDYI
;
A
#
# COMPACT_ATOMS: atom_id res chain seq x y z
N MET A 1 -8.72 10.57 -4.85
CA MET A 1 -8.07 9.24 -4.99
C MET A 1 -7.19 8.98 -3.78
N LEU A 2 -7.32 7.81 -3.17
CA LEU A 2 -6.55 7.37 -2.01
C LEU A 2 -5.32 6.59 -2.45
N TYR A 3 -4.19 6.73 -1.73
CA TYR A 3 -3.03 5.87 -1.92
C TYR A 3 -3.08 4.70 -0.93
N ILE A 4 -3.01 3.48 -1.42
CA ILE A 4 -3.06 2.26 -0.61
C ILE A 4 -1.62 1.75 -0.40
N ASP A 5 -1.21 1.72 0.87
CA ASP A 5 0.09 1.21 1.28
C ASP A 5 0.16 -0.32 1.28
N THR A 6 1.37 -0.84 1.20
CA THR A 6 1.67 -2.27 1.28
C THR A 6 1.01 -2.94 2.48
N SER A 7 1.00 -2.30 3.65
CA SER A 7 0.43 -2.87 4.88
C SER A 7 -1.04 -3.27 4.74
N VAL A 8 -1.83 -2.48 3.99
CA VAL A 8 -3.24 -2.78 3.71
C VAL A 8 -3.36 -3.94 2.71
N LEU A 9 -2.53 -3.95 1.68
CA LEU A 9 -2.52 -5.04 0.69
C LEU A 9 -2.13 -6.37 1.33
N LEU A 10 -1.17 -6.37 2.26
CA LEU A 10 -0.75 -7.57 2.99
C LEU A 10 -1.89 -8.15 3.83
N VAL A 11 -2.62 -7.32 4.56
CA VAL A 11 -3.79 -7.77 5.33
C VAL A 11 -4.84 -8.39 4.41
N TYR A 12 -5.07 -7.80 3.25
CA TYR A 12 -6.05 -8.30 2.28
C TYR A 12 -5.64 -9.62 1.62
N THR A 13 -4.34 -9.87 1.45
CA THR A 13 -3.84 -10.98 0.62
C THR A 13 -3.18 -12.11 1.40
N LEU A 14 -2.32 -11.80 2.38
CA LEU A 14 -1.41 -12.79 2.98
C LEU A 14 -1.57 -12.94 4.50
N THR A 15 -1.96 -11.91 5.23
CA THR A 15 -1.99 -11.93 6.71
C THR A 15 -3.39 -11.94 7.30
N GLN A 16 -4.42 -12.21 6.52
CA GLN A 16 -5.82 -12.20 6.96
C GLN A 16 -6.10 -13.15 8.12
N ALA A 17 -5.43 -14.29 8.18
CA ALA A 17 -5.64 -15.28 9.23
C ALA A 17 -5.10 -14.82 10.60
N THR A 18 -4.01 -14.03 10.60
CA THR A 18 -3.36 -13.52 11.81
C THR A 18 -3.87 -12.14 12.23
N GLU A 19 -4.49 -11.40 11.31
CA GLU A 19 -4.97 -10.02 11.52
C GLU A 19 -6.47 -9.90 11.24
N LYS A 20 -7.27 -10.77 11.84
CA LYS A 20 -8.70 -10.92 11.55
C LYS A 20 -9.50 -9.61 11.65
N ASN A 21 -9.26 -8.79 12.66
CA ASN A 21 -9.99 -7.53 12.84
C ASN A 21 -9.65 -6.53 11.73
N ARG A 22 -8.36 -6.39 11.41
CA ARG A 22 -7.91 -5.56 10.30
C ARG A 22 -8.42 -6.07 8.95
N TYR A 23 -8.51 -7.38 8.81
CA TYR A 23 -9.02 -7.99 7.58
C TYR A 23 -10.48 -7.61 7.32
N LEU A 24 -11.35 -7.66 8.32
CA LEU A 24 -12.75 -7.25 8.19
C LEU A 24 -12.90 -5.79 7.75
N ASP A 25 -12.13 -4.90 8.36
CA ASP A 25 -12.13 -3.49 7.97
C ASP A 25 -11.59 -3.30 6.55
N THR A 26 -10.54 -4.04 6.20
CA THR A 26 -9.96 -4.02 4.85
C THR A 26 -10.94 -4.50 3.79
N GLU A 27 -11.68 -5.60 4.05
CA GLU A 27 -12.71 -6.07 3.14
C GLU A 27 -13.80 -5.03 2.91
N ARG A 28 -14.31 -4.42 3.98
CA ARG A 28 -15.33 -3.36 3.89
C ARG A 28 -14.83 -2.15 3.13
N PHE A 29 -13.58 -1.77 3.38
CA PHE A 29 -12.93 -0.67 2.68
C PHE A 29 -12.82 -0.97 1.19
N PHE A 30 -12.31 -2.14 0.80
CA PHE A 30 -12.22 -2.51 -0.62
C PHE A 30 -13.60 -2.70 -1.27
N ALA A 31 -14.62 -3.13 -0.53
CA ALA A 31 -15.98 -3.19 -1.05
C ALA A 31 -16.47 -1.81 -1.50
N LYS A 32 -16.11 -0.74 -0.80
CA LYS A 32 -16.44 0.64 -1.24
C LYS A 32 -15.69 1.07 -2.49
N ILE A 33 -14.46 0.61 -2.66
CA ILE A 33 -13.68 0.87 -3.87
C ILE A 33 -14.30 0.10 -5.05
N ILE A 34 -14.61 -1.19 -4.87
CA ILE A 34 -15.27 -2.02 -5.87
C ILE A 34 -16.64 -1.44 -6.26
N GLY A 35 -17.39 -0.94 -5.29
CA GLY A 35 -18.69 -0.30 -5.51
C GLY A 35 -18.62 1.12 -6.08
N GLY A 36 -17.43 1.66 -6.30
CA GLY A 36 -17.23 2.98 -6.91
C GLY A 36 -17.45 4.17 -5.98
N SER A 37 -17.68 3.94 -4.67
CA SER A 37 -17.85 5.04 -3.70
C SER A 37 -16.51 5.70 -3.34
N LEU A 38 -15.41 4.98 -3.51
CA LEU A 38 -14.06 5.47 -3.30
C LEU A 38 -13.20 5.14 -4.52
N SER A 39 -12.28 6.03 -4.87
CA SER A 39 -11.25 5.76 -5.86
C SER A 39 -9.89 5.63 -5.18
N ALA A 40 -9.08 4.70 -5.64
CA ALA A 40 -7.80 4.43 -5.02
C ALA A 40 -6.73 3.99 -6.02
N ALA A 41 -5.48 4.18 -5.61
CA ALA A 41 -4.30 3.75 -6.32
C ALA A 41 -3.35 3.03 -5.36
N THR A 42 -2.51 2.20 -5.89
CA THR A 42 -1.30 1.72 -5.22
C THR A 42 -0.13 1.87 -6.17
N SER A 43 1.08 1.57 -5.72
CA SER A 43 2.26 1.75 -6.57
C SER A 43 2.94 0.43 -6.88
N PHE A 44 3.81 0.47 -7.88
CA PHE A 44 4.68 -0.66 -8.19
C PHE A 44 5.57 -1.05 -7.00
N TYR A 45 5.96 -0.08 -6.16
CA TYR A 45 6.70 -0.35 -4.92
C TYR A 45 5.91 -1.23 -3.96
N ALA A 46 4.63 -0.94 -3.77
CA ALA A 46 3.76 -1.73 -2.90
C ALA A 46 3.57 -3.16 -3.43
N LEU A 47 3.38 -3.32 -4.74
CA LEU A 47 3.27 -4.64 -5.35
C LEU A 47 4.55 -5.46 -5.17
N HIS A 48 5.69 -4.84 -5.36
CA HIS A 48 7.00 -5.47 -5.13
C HIS A 48 7.16 -5.93 -3.69
N GLU A 49 6.81 -5.07 -2.73
CA GLU A 49 6.90 -5.39 -1.31
C GLU A 49 5.97 -6.54 -0.90
N VAL A 50 4.76 -6.62 -1.47
CA VAL A 50 3.84 -7.76 -1.26
C VAL A 50 4.51 -9.07 -1.71
N TYR A 51 5.12 -9.07 -2.88
CA TYR A 51 5.81 -10.25 -3.40
C TYR A 51 7.02 -10.65 -2.54
N ILE A 52 7.85 -9.68 -2.17
CA ILE A 52 9.02 -9.92 -1.29
C ILE A 52 8.59 -10.42 0.09
N PHE A 53 7.50 -9.90 0.65
CA PHE A 53 6.96 -10.42 1.90
C PHE A 53 6.60 -11.90 1.80
N ALA A 54 5.95 -12.32 0.72
CA ALA A 54 5.62 -13.72 0.50
C ALA A 54 6.87 -14.60 0.43
N LEU A 55 7.92 -14.15 -0.29
CA LEU A 55 9.19 -14.87 -0.38
C LEU A 55 9.88 -15.01 0.99
N ASN A 56 9.89 -13.94 1.79
CA ASN A 56 10.58 -13.91 3.07
C ASN A 56 9.85 -14.68 4.19
N ASN A 57 8.57 -14.97 4.01
CA ASN A 57 7.74 -15.62 5.02
C ASN A 57 7.27 -17.04 4.63
N ALA A 58 7.86 -17.60 3.58
CA ALA A 58 7.61 -18.96 3.12
C ALA A 58 8.78 -19.89 3.48
N PRO A 59 8.53 -21.22 3.60
CA PRO A 59 9.59 -22.18 3.94
C PRO A 59 10.62 -22.37 2.80
N ASP A 60 10.24 -22.08 1.56
CA ASP A 60 11.11 -22.20 0.39
C ASP A 60 10.70 -21.21 -0.70
N PHE A 61 11.55 -21.04 -1.69
CA PHE A 61 11.31 -20.11 -2.81
C PHE A 61 10.08 -20.49 -3.65
N PRO A 62 9.89 -21.74 -4.09
CA PRO A 62 8.72 -22.09 -4.90
C PRO A 62 7.40 -21.81 -4.21
N THR A 63 7.31 -22.11 -2.91
CA THR A 63 6.10 -21.83 -2.09
C THR A 63 5.87 -20.33 -1.96
N GLY A 64 6.91 -19.56 -1.65
CA GLY A 64 6.84 -18.11 -1.55
C GLY A 64 6.44 -17.44 -2.86
N ALA A 65 7.02 -17.89 -3.98
CA ALA A 65 6.68 -17.40 -5.31
C ALA A 65 5.20 -17.69 -5.66
N ALA A 66 4.69 -18.88 -5.31
CA ALA A 66 3.29 -19.22 -5.53
C ALA A 66 2.34 -18.35 -4.71
N PHE A 67 2.62 -18.12 -3.43
CA PHE A 67 1.84 -17.22 -2.58
C PHE A 67 1.92 -15.77 -3.04
N GLY A 68 3.11 -15.30 -3.43
CA GLY A 68 3.29 -13.95 -3.95
C GLY A 68 2.52 -13.71 -5.25
N LYS A 69 2.56 -14.67 -6.17
CA LYS A 69 1.77 -14.61 -7.40
C LYS A 69 0.28 -14.56 -7.11
N ALA A 70 -0.22 -15.44 -6.24
CA ALA A 70 -1.64 -15.47 -5.87
C ALA A 70 -2.07 -14.16 -5.19
N ALA A 71 -1.22 -13.57 -4.34
CA ALA A 71 -1.48 -12.29 -3.71
C ALA A 71 -1.60 -11.17 -4.73
N LEU A 72 -0.67 -11.07 -5.69
CA LEU A 72 -0.72 -10.07 -6.75
C LEU A 72 -1.94 -10.25 -7.66
N GLU A 73 -2.28 -11.49 -8.02
CA GLU A 73 -3.49 -11.77 -8.80
C GLU A 73 -4.75 -11.25 -8.06
N LYS A 74 -4.83 -11.44 -6.75
CA LYS A 74 -5.93 -10.92 -5.94
C LYS A 74 -5.98 -9.39 -5.94
N VAL A 75 -4.82 -8.73 -5.81
CA VAL A 75 -4.74 -7.26 -5.89
C VAL A 75 -5.21 -6.76 -7.25
N PHE A 76 -4.82 -7.42 -8.33
CA PHE A 76 -5.21 -7.02 -9.69
C PHE A 76 -6.70 -7.20 -10.00
N THR A 77 -7.45 -7.91 -9.16
CA THR A 77 -8.92 -7.94 -9.28
C THR A 77 -9.58 -6.68 -8.74
N LEU A 78 -8.86 -5.89 -7.95
CA LEU A 78 -9.36 -4.62 -7.41
C LEU A 78 -9.26 -3.52 -8.45
N PRO A 79 -10.23 -2.60 -8.54
CA PRO A 79 -10.20 -1.47 -9.47
C PRO A 79 -9.26 -0.36 -8.96
N LEU A 80 -7.99 -0.71 -8.74
CA LEU A 80 -6.94 0.21 -8.31
C LEU A 80 -6.17 0.73 -9.51
N GLN A 81 -5.86 2.01 -9.51
CA GLN A 81 -4.85 2.54 -10.40
C GLN A 81 -3.46 2.09 -9.91
N ILE A 82 -2.65 1.52 -10.80
CA ILE A 82 -1.28 1.13 -10.47
C ILE A 82 -0.34 2.26 -10.89
N LEU A 83 0.23 2.94 -9.91
CA LEU A 83 1.18 4.02 -10.14
C LEU A 83 2.55 3.43 -10.52
N PRO A 84 3.20 3.94 -11.57
CA PRO A 84 4.48 3.42 -12.02
C PRO A 84 5.62 3.75 -11.05
N LEU A 85 6.77 3.17 -11.29
CA LEU A 85 8.01 3.55 -10.63
C LEU A 85 8.30 5.03 -10.86
N LEU A 86 8.80 5.70 -9.83
CA LEU A 86 9.20 7.09 -9.92
C LEU A 86 10.44 7.26 -10.80
N SER A 87 10.47 8.32 -11.59
CA SER A 87 11.67 8.73 -12.30
C SER A 87 12.76 9.16 -11.31
N ARG A 88 14.01 9.17 -11.78
CA ARG A 88 15.14 9.69 -10.99
C ARG A 88 14.91 11.15 -10.60
N VAL A 89 14.36 11.95 -11.51
CA VAL A 89 14.07 13.37 -11.27
C VAL A 89 13.03 13.55 -10.18
N GLU A 90 11.94 12.78 -10.23
CA GLU A 90 10.88 12.81 -9.21
C GLU A 90 11.41 12.43 -7.83
N ARG A 91 12.20 11.36 -7.74
CA ARG A 91 12.82 10.92 -6.49
C ARG A 91 13.77 11.98 -5.93
N THR A 92 14.63 12.55 -6.75
CA THR A 92 15.60 13.59 -6.34
C THR A 92 14.88 14.85 -5.87
N ARG A 93 13.82 15.25 -6.58
CA ARG A 93 13.06 16.47 -6.25
C ARG A 93 12.33 16.36 -4.91
N HIS A 94 11.81 15.20 -4.58
CA HIS A 94 10.88 15.04 -3.46
C HIS A 94 11.46 14.34 -2.23
N ALA A 95 12.56 13.59 -2.35
CA ALA A 95 13.09 12.76 -1.28
C ALA A 95 13.38 13.56 0.01
N GLY A 96 13.92 14.77 -0.11
CA GLY A 96 14.24 15.63 1.03
C GLY A 96 13.03 16.12 1.82
N LYS A 97 11.82 16.05 1.25
CA LYS A 97 10.58 16.47 1.92
C LYS A 97 10.07 15.46 2.94
N PHE A 98 10.53 14.22 2.86
CA PHE A 98 10.03 13.10 3.64
C PHE A 98 11.08 12.47 4.57
N THR A 99 12.09 13.25 4.94
CA THR A 99 13.17 12.79 5.85
C THR A 99 12.69 12.45 7.26
N ALA A 100 11.47 12.88 7.63
CA ALA A 100 10.84 12.49 8.90
C ALA A 100 10.42 11.01 8.93
N LEU A 101 10.30 10.36 7.77
CA LEU A 101 10.07 8.92 7.68
C LEU A 101 11.35 8.18 8.06
N ARG A 102 11.26 7.35 9.10
CA ARG A 102 12.41 6.59 9.64
C ARG A 102 12.85 5.46 8.71
N ASP A 103 11.90 4.81 8.07
CA ASP A 103 12.16 3.77 7.09
C ASP A 103 12.26 4.40 5.71
N SER A 104 13.43 4.28 5.09
CA SER A 104 13.67 4.82 3.75
C SER A 104 12.80 4.14 2.68
N SER A 105 12.30 2.93 2.93
CA SER A 105 11.38 2.23 2.01
C SER A 105 10.01 2.88 1.94
N ASP A 106 9.61 3.68 2.94
CA ASP A 106 8.34 4.41 2.95
C ASP A 106 8.40 5.68 2.08
N ILE A 107 9.58 6.21 1.82
CA ILE A 107 9.76 7.45 1.05
C ILE A 107 9.18 7.36 -0.36
N PRO A 108 9.44 6.31 -1.17
CA PRO A 108 8.85 6.18 -2.50
C PRO A 108 7.31 6.16 -2.49
N HIS A 109 6.70 5.56 -1.47
CA HIS A 109 5.24 5.57 -1.30
C HIS A 109 4.71 6.97 -1.09
N ALA A 110 5.33 7.74 -0.20
CA ALA A 110 4.95 9.13 0.07
C ALA A 110 5.12 10.01 -1.18
N ILE A 111 6.23 9.86 -1.90
CA ILE A 111 6.47 10.59 -3.15
C ILE A 111 5.40 10.24 -4.19
N ALA A 112 5.13 8.97 -4.41
CA ALA A 112 4.13 8.53 -5.37
C ALA A 112 2.74 9.11 -5.04
N ALA A 113 2.34 9.05 -3.78
CA ALA A 113 1.07 9.61 -3.32
C ALA A 113 0.96 11.11 -3.62
N VAL A 114 2.01 11.87 -3.37
CA VAL A 114 2.03 13.32 -3.59
C VAL A 114 2.11 13.67 -5.08
N VAL A 115 2.99 13.03 -5.84
CA VAL A 115 3.17 13.28 -7.28
C VAL A 115 1.88 13.01 -8.06
N TYR A 116 1.15 11.98 -7.71
CA TYR A 116 -0.11 11.61 -8.37
C TYR A 116 -1.34 12.24 -7.73
N GLY A 117 -1.17 13.18 -6.80
CA GLY A 117 -2.27 13.96 -6.24
C GLY A 117 -3.24 13.17 -5.37
N CYS A 118 -2.76 12.15 -4.68
CA CYS A 118 -3.58 11.41 -3.73
C CYS A 118 -3.92 12.30 -2.53
N GLU A 119 -5.13 12.16 -2.04
CA GLU A 119 -5.65 12.98 -0.93
C GLU A 119 -5.29 12.45 0.45
N ALA A 120 -4.91 11.19 0.54
CA ALA A 120 -4.46 10.55 1.79
C ALA A 120 -3.65 9.28 1.48
N ILE A 121 -2.79 8.89 2.43
CA ILE A 121 -2.18 7.56 2.47
C ILE A 121 -2.99 6.70 3.43
N VAL A 122 -3.48 5.56 2.93
CA VAL A 122 -4.20 4.57 3.72
C VAL A 122 -3.26 3.44 4.07
N ALA A 123 -2.97 3.28 5.35
CA ALA A 123 -2.01 2.31 5.87
C ALA A 123 -2.42 1.79 7.25
N TYR A 124 -1.94 0.61 7.60
CA TYR A 124 -1.97 0.11 8.99
C TYR A 124 -0.70 0.48 9.75
N ASP A 125 0.36 0.75 9.02
CA ASP A 125 1.62 1.19 9.58
C ASP A 125 1.51 2.68 9.94
N ASP A 126 1.80 3.01 11.20
CA ASP A 126 1.69 4.39 11.69
C ASP A 126 2.92 5.27 11.38
N HIS A 127 3.90 4.74 10.65
CA HIS A 127 5.09 5.51 10.23
C HIS A 127 4.72 6.78 9.46
N PHE A 128 3.66 6.72 8.66
CA PHE A 128 3.19 7.88 7.87
C PHE A 128 2.61 9.02 8.71
N LYS A 129 2.34 8.82 10.01
CA LYS A 129 1.95 9.90 10.91
C LYS A 129 2.99 11.02 10.95
N ALA A 130 4.27 10.69 10.79
CA ALA A 130 5.36 11.64 10.80
C ALA A 130 5.26 12.71 9.70
N ILE A 131 4.54 12.43 8.61
CA ILE A 131 4.34 13.34 7.47
C ILE A 131 2.88 13.75 7.28
N SER A 132 2.02 13.55 8.29
CA SER A 132 0.59 13.85 8.19
C SER A 132 0.27 15.33 7.93
N HIS A 133 1.22 16.23 8.19
CA HIS A 133 1.13 17.65 7.85
C HIS A 133 1.31 17.91 6.34
N GLN A 134 1.88 16.98 5.58
CA GLN A 134 2.07 17.06 4.14
C GLN A 134 1.00 16.28 3.38
N ILE A 135 0.66 15.10 3.85
CA ILE A 135 -0.41 14.27 3.30
C ILE A 135 -1.10 13.54 4.45
N PRO A 136 -2.44 13.57 4.54
CA PRO A 136 -3.18 12.89 5.61
C PRO A 136 -2.88 11.39 5.66
N TYR A 137 -2.70 10.87 6.88
CA TYR A 137 -2.62 9.45 7.16
C TYR A 137 -3.97 8.95 7.67
N LYS A 138 -4.43 7.85 7.13
CA LYS A 138 -5.70 7.21 7.46
C LYS A 138 -5.53 5.69 7.54
N SER A 139 -6.44 5.04 8.26
CA SER A 139 -6.59 3.58 8.23
C SER A 139 -7.81 3.20 7.37
N PRO A 140 -7.93 1.94 6.93
CA PRO A 140 -9.16 1.47 6.29
C PRO A 140 -10.42 1.71 7.12
N GLY A 141 -10.33 1.59 8.45
CA GLY A 141 -11.42 1.85 9.38
C GLY A 141 -11.98 3.27 9.35
N ASP A 142 -11.19 4.24 8.90
CA ASP A 142 -11.64 5.63 8.78
C ASP A 142 -12.64 5.86 7.63
N TYR A 143 -12.81 4.87 6.76
CA TYR A 143 -13.64 4.95 5.56
C TYR A 143 -14.86 4.02 5.58
N ILE A 144 -15.10 3.28 6.63
CA ILE A 144 -16.19 2.28 6.73
C ILE A 144 -17.31 2.72 7.68
#